data_db96b15abaa2fb67abf58422e886b832
#
_entry.id   db96b15abaa2fb67abf58422e886b832
#
_cell.length_a   1.000
_cell.length_b   1.000
_cell.length_c   1.000
_cell.angle_alpha   90.00
_cell.angle_beta   90.00
_cell.angle_gamma   90.00
#
_symmetry.space_group_name_H-M   'P 1'
#
loop_
_entity.id
_entity.type
_entity.pdbx_description
1 polymer ?
#
loop_
_entity_poly.entity_id
_entity_poly.type
_entity_poly.pdbx_seq_one_letter_code
_entity_poly.pdbx_strand_id
1 'polypeptide(L)'
;RPAVMDLYSANRSNIALEPLDRMSIPTGICMSIPLGYEAQIRPRSGLFIKNGINANFGTIDSDYRGEICVLIINLSKIDFIISRGMRVAQIIFNKIEKVDLKASVELDNTIRGEKGFGSTGLN
;
A
#
# COMPACT_ATOMS: atom_id res chain seq x y z
N ARG A 1 6.31 -18.96 8.39
CA ARG A 1 6.08 -18.18 7.17
C ARG A 1 6.01 -16.70 7.50
N PRO A 2 6.66 -15.85 6.70
CA PRO A 2 6.49 -14.42 6.90
C PRO A 2 5.07 -13.99 6.51
N ALA A 3 4.47 -13.11 7.31
CA ALA A 3 3.19 -12.49 6.99
C ALA A 3 3.35 -11.41 5.91
N VAL A 4 4.59 -10.99 5.67
CA VAL A 4 4.94 -9.89 4.77
C VAL A 4 6.01 -10.38 3.81
N MET A 5 5.87 -10.03 2.54
CA MET A 5 6.85 -10.32 1.49
C MET A 5 7.30 -9.02 0.84
N ASP A 6 8.56 -8.95 0.44
CA ASP A 6 9.07 -7.80 -0.28
C ASP A 6 8.67 -7.84 -1.74
N LEU A 7 8.42 -6.65 -2.30
CA LEU A 7 8.25 -6.45 -3.73
C LEU A 7 9.50 -5.75 -4.29
N TYR A 8 10.00 -6.28 -5.38
CA TYR A 8 11.23 -5.81 -6.03
C TYR A 8 10.90 -5.09 -7.32
N SER A 9 11.63 -4.01 -7.60
CA SER A 9 11.47 -3.28 -8.86
C SER A 9 11.98 -4.13 -10.02
N ALA A 10 11.24 -4.08 -11.13
CA ALA A 10 11.59 -4.80 -12.36
C ALA A 10 11.81 -3.84 -13.55
N ASN A 11 12.14 -2.59 -13.28
CA ASN A 11 12.45 -1.62 -14.31
C ASN A 11 13.71 -2.03 -15.08
N ARG A 12 13.74 -1.75 -16.38
CA ARG A 12 14.84 -2.17 -17.26
C ARG A 12 16.12 -1.38 -16.99
N SER A 13 15.97 -0.12 -16.63
CA SER A 13 17.09 0.77 -16.36
C SER A 13 16.79 1.60 -15.11
N ASN A 14 17.81 2.25 -14.57
CA ASN A 14 17.64 3.11 -13.42
C ASN A 14 16.63 4.22 -13.71
N ILE A 15 15.80 4.51 -12.70
CA ILE A 15 14.81 5.59 -12.74
C ILE A 15 15.21 6.63 -11.73
N ALA A 16 15.35 7.88 -12.17
CA ALA A 16 15.57 9.02 -11.28
C ALA A 16 14.21 9.63 -10.94
N LEU A 17 13.80 9.50 -9.69
CA LEU A 17 12.54 10.07 -9.20
C LEU A 17 12.86 11.39 -8.49
N GLU A 18 12.43 12.50 -9.09
CA GLU A 18 12.65 13.82 -8.54
C GLU A 18 11.78 14.08 -7.30
N PRO A 19 12.16 15.06 -6.45
CA PRO A 19 11.31 15.42 -5.31
C PRO A 19 9.89 15.74 -5.72
N LEU A 20 8.93 15.19 -4.96
CA LEU A 20 7.47 15.30 -5.16
C LEU A 20 6.94 14.61 -6.41
N ASP A 21 7.79 13.97 -7.20
CA ASP A 21 7.35 13.14 -8.30
C ASP A 21 6.79 11.81 -7.80
N ARG A 22 5.86 11.27 -8.59
CA ARG A 22 5.29 9.95 -8.37
C ARG A 22 5.42 9.11 -9.62
N MET A 23 5.54 7.82 -9.44
CA MET A 23 5.71 6.90 -10.55
C MET A 23 5.16 5.51 -10.20
N SER A 24 4.68 4.81 -11.21
CA SER A 24 4.30 3.41 -11.10
C SER A 24 5.51 2.55 -11.43
N ILE A 25 5.95 1.73 -10.48
CA ILE A 25 7.12 0.87 -10.63
C ILE A 25 6.65 -0.57 -10.90
N PRO A 26 7.09 -1.17 -12.00
CA PRO A 26 6.73 -2.55 -12.31
C PRO A 26 7.43 -3.53 -11.37
N THR A 27 6.76 -4.63 -11.06
CA THR A 27 7.35 -5.72 -10.25
C THR A 27 7.59 -7.00 -11.07
N GLY A 28 7.01 -7.07 -12.28
CA GLY A 28 7.07 -8.27 -13.10
C GLY A 28 6.23 -9.42 -12.57
N ILE A 29 5.34 -9.18 -11.63
CA ILE A 29 4.55 -10.23 -10.96
C ILE A 29 3.08 -10.06 -11.25
N CYS A 30 2.43 -11.18 -11.65
CA CYS A 30 0.98 -11.34 -11.65
C CYS A 30 0.64 -12.45 -10.68
N MET A 31 -0.53 -12.39 -10.06
CA MET A 31 -0.94 -13.40 -9.08
C MET A 31 -2.39 -13.83 -9.28
N SER A 32 -2.66 -15.03 -8.78
CA SER A 32 -4.02 -15.53 -8.61
C SER A 32 -4.29 -15.63 -7.10
N ILE A 33 -4.99 -14.65 -6.57
CA ILE A 33 -5.32 -14.59 -5.16
C ILE A 33 -6.61 -15.37 -4.94
N PRO A 34 -6.66 -16.30 -3.97
CA PRO A 34 -7.86 -17.09 -3.73
C PRO A 34 -9.06 -16.22 -3.37
N LEU A 35 -10.24 -16.68 -3.79
CA LEU A 35 -11.49 -16.02 -3.40
C LEU A 35 -11.60 -15.97 -1.86
N GLY A 36 -12.06 -14.85 -1.34
CA GLY A 36 -12.13 -14.62 0.10
C GLY A 36 -10.87 -13.99 0.68
N TYR A 37 -9.89 -13.68 -0.16
CA TYR A 37 -8.65 -13.00 0.23
C TYR A 37 -8.41 -11.79 -0.64
N GLU A 38 -7.60 -10.88 -0.13
CA GLU A 38 -7.06 -9.75 -0.88
C GLU A 38 -5.58 -9.62 -0.59
N ALA A 39 -4.86 -8.90 -1.42
CA ALA A 39 -3.50 -8.45 -1.09
C ALA A 39 -3.49 -6.95 -0.93
N GLN A 40 -2.57 -6.46 -0.10
CA GLN A 40 -2.35 -5.02 0.06
C GLN A 40 -0.87 -4.71 -0.08
N ILE A 41 -0.58 -3.66 -0.85
CA ILE A 41 0.76 -3.12 -0.96
C ILE A 41 0.97 -2.14 0.19
N ARG A 42 2.09 -2.26 0.87
CA ARG A 42 2.47 -1.45 2.01
C ARG A 42 3.85 -0.83 1.80
N PRO A 43 4.09 0.39 2.29
CA PRO A 43 5.41 1.00 2.23
C PRO A 43 6.39 0.29 3.16
N ARG A 44 7.69 0.46 2.88
CA ARG A 44 8.76 0.01 3.76
C ARG A 44 9.16 1.17 4.68
N SER A 45 9.10 0.93 5.98
CA SER A 45 9.40 1.98 6.98
C SER A 45 10.83 2.52 6.87
N GLY A 46 11.80 1.64 6.63
CA GLY A 46 13.20 2.07 6.49
C GLY A 46 13.42 2.95 5.27
N LEU A 47 12.78 2.62 4.16
CA LEU A 47 12.90 3.42 2.93
C LEU A 47 12.24 4.80 3.11
N PHE A 48 11.16 4.86 3.86
CA PHE A 48 10.51 6.13 4.17
C PHE A 48 11.36 6.99 5.11
N ILE A 49 11.78 6.44 6.24
CA ILE A 49 12.48 7.24 7.25
C ILE A 49 13.86 7.70 6.80
N LYS A 50 14.58 6.87 6.05
CA LYS A 50 15.95 7.19 5.61
C LYS A 50 15.98 8.00 4.33
N ASN A 51 15.08 7.73 3.40
CA ASN A 51 15.14 8.29 2.04
C ASN A 51 13.91 9.12 1.68
N GLY A 52 12.89 9.17 2.52
CA GLY A 52 11.67 9.90 2.23
C GLY A 52 10.84 9.28 1.10
N ILE A 53 11.04 8.02 0.79
CA ILE A 53 10.34 7.33 -0.30
C ILE A 53 9.16 6.58 0.27
N ASN A 54 7.97 6.91 -0.20
CA ASN A 54 6.74 6.27 0.25
C ASN A 54 6.09 5.50 -0.89
N ALA A 55 5.59 4.32 -0.58
CA ALA A 55 4.74 3.56 -1.49
C ALA A 55 3.28 3.77 -1.08
N ASN A 56 2.44 4.04 -2.07
CA ASN A 56 1.02 4.20 -1.82
C ASN A 56 0.40 2.85 -1.47
N PHE A 57 -0.55 2.85 -0.52
CA PHE A 57 -1.32 1.65 -0.21
C PHE A 57 -2.14 1.27 -1.43
N GLY A 58 -2.06 0.00 -1.80
CA GLY A 58 -2.83 -0.53 -2.92
C GLY A 58 -3.55 -1.79 -2.52
N THR A 59 -4.82 -1.89 -2.85
CA THR A 59 -5.62 -3.10 -2.64
C THR A 59 -5.67 -3.87 -3.94
N ILE A 60 -5.37 -5.17 -3.87
CA ILE A 60 -5.40 -6.08 -5.00
C ILE A 60 -6.48 -7.11 -4.74
N ASP A 61 -7.52 -7.05 -5.54
CA ASP A 61 -8.65 -7.95 -5.43
C ASP A 61 -8.33 -9.36 -5.95
N SER A 62 -9.10 -10.34 -5.50
CA SER A 62 -8.88 -11.73 -5.87
C SER A 62 -9.01 -11.98 -7.38
N ASP A 63 -9.80 -11.18 -8.08
CA ASP A 63 -10.02 -11.32 -9.53
C ASP A 63 -9.03 -10.53 -10.39
N TYR A 64 -8.10 -9.78 -9.80
CA TYR A 64 -7.11 -9.04 -10.56
C TYR A 64 -6.03 -9.99 -11.10
N ARG A 65 -5.76 -9.91 -12.40
CA ARG A 65 -4.76 -10.75 -13.09
C ARG A 65 -3.67 -9.95 -13.76
N GLY A 66 -3.72 -8.62 -13.65
CA GLY A 66 -2.70 -7.77 -14.22
C GLY A 66 -1.42 -7.75 -13.41
N GLU A 67 -0.42 -7.07 -13.96
CA GLU A 67 0.84 -6.87 -13.26
C GLU A 67 0.64 -6.02 -12.02
N ILE A 68 1.31 -6.43 -10.93
CA ILE A 68 1.34 -5.66 -9.70
C ILE A 68 2.39 -4.58 -9.87
N CYS A 69 1.96 -3.32 -9.76
CA CYS A 69 2.84 -2.17 -9.81
C CYS A 69 2.79 -1.42 -8.48
N VAL A 70 3.92 -0.84 -8.11
CA VAL A 70 4.04 -0.09 -6.86
C VAL A 70 4.05 1.40 -7.20
N LEU A 71 3.09 2.14 -6.64
CA LEU A 71 3.01 3.58 -6.83
C LEU A 71 3.89 4.26 -5.79
N ILE A 72 4.93 4.94 -6.23
CA ILE A 72 5.95 5.53 -5.36
C ILE A 72 5.94 7.05 -5.52
N ILE A 73 6.12 7.74 -4.40
CA ILE A 73 6.34 9.18 -4.35
C ILE A 73 7.61 9.49 -3.58
N ASN A 74 8.37 10.46 -4.07
CA ASN A 74 9.57 10.97 -3.41
C ASN A 74 9.20 12.19 -2.56
N LEU A 75 9.19 12.01 -1.25
CA LEU A 75 8.90 13.09 -0.30
C LEU A 75 10.18 13.72 0.27
N SER A 76 11.34 13.39 -0.28
CA SER A 76 12.60 13.99 0.10
C SER A 76 12.90 15.25 -0.72
N LYS A 77 14.05 15.85 -0.48
CA LYS A 77 14.49 17.06 -1.18
C LYS A 77 15.51 16.79 -2.28
N ILE A 78 15.85 15.51 -2.49
CA ILE A 78 16.84 15.12 -3.49
C ILE A 78 16.28 14.01 -4.37
N ASP A 79 16.85 13.86 -5.57
CA ASP A 79 16.48 12.78 -6.45
C ASP A 79 16.76 11.43 -5.81
N PHE A 80 15.92 10.47 -6.07
CA PHE A 80 16.09 9.10 -5.63
C PHE A 80 16.21 8.18 -6.84
N ILE A 81 17.25 7.35 -6.86
CA ILE A 81 17.48 6.41 -7.95
C ILE A 81 16.88 5.05 -7.60
N ILE A 82 15.96 4.59 -8.44
CA ILE A 82 15.37 3.26 -8.32
C ILE A 82 16.05 2.36 -9.32
N SER A 83 16.87 1.46 -8.83
CA SER A 83 17.55 0.47 -9.66
C SER A 83 16.79 -0.85 -9.68
N ARG A 84 16.98 -1.61 -10.76
CA ARG A 84 16.37 -2.93 -10.90
C ARG A 84 16.75 -3.84 -9.74
N GLY A 85 15.76 -4.57 -9.20
CA GLY A 85 15.95 -5.48 -8.08
C GLY A 85 15.94 -4.82 -6.72
N MET A 86 15.68 -3.52 -6.64
CA MET A 86 15.53 -2.82 -5.37
C MET A 86 14.21 -3.22 -4.70
N ARG A 87 14.23 -3.37 -3.39
CA ARG A 87 13.01 -3.60 -2.60
C ARG A 87 12.27 -2.27 -2.45
N VAL A 88 11.11 -2.17 -3.07
CA VAL A 88 10.39 -0.88 -3.12
C VAL A 88 9.14 -0.83 -2.28
N ALA A 89 8.61 -2.00 -1.90
CA ALA A 89 7.39 -2.09 -1.09
C ALA A 89 7.30 -3.48 -0.47
N GLN A 90 6.22 -3.69 0.27
CA GLN A 90 5.86 -4.97 0.85
C GLN A 90 4.46 -5.34 0.40
N ILE A 91 4.14 -6.63 0.39
CA ILE A 91 2.81 -7.12 0.10
C ILE A 91 2.37 -8.03 1.23
N ILE A 92 1.13 -7.86 1.68
CA ILE A 92 0.51 -8.71 2.68
C ILE A 92 -0.80 -9.27 2.12
N PHE A 93 -1.23 -10.40 2.66
CA PHE A 93 -2.46 -11.05 2.25
C PHE A 93 -3.40 -11.11 3.44
N ASN A 94 -4.65 -10.67 3.23
CA ASN A 94 -5.67 -10.64 4.26
C ASN A 94 -6.87 -11.46 3.85
N LYS A 95 -7.44 -12.16 4.81
CA LYS A 95 -8.76 -12.72 4.64
C LYS A 95 -9.78 -11.59 4.75
N ILE A 96 -10.75 -11.55 3.83
CA ILE A 96 -11.78 -10.51 3.82
C ILE A 96 -13.13 -11.09 4.17
N GLU A 97 -13.96 -10.23 4.78
CA GLU A 97 -15.35 -10.55 5.05
C GLU A 97 -16.23 -9.89 3.99
N LYS A 98 -17.17 -10.65 3.48
CA LYS A 98 -18.20 -10.12 2.60
C LYS A 98 -19.31 -9.52 3.46
N VAL A 99 -19.57 -8.22 3.27
CA VAL A 99 -20.59 -7.52 4.05
C VAL A 99 -21.71 -7.05 3.14
N ASP A 100 -22.92 -7.06 3.69
CA ASP A 100 -24.07 -6.46 3.04
C ASP A 100 -24.37 -5.13 3.72
N LEU A 101 -24.40 -4.07 2.92
CA LEU A 101 -24.69 -2.73 3.43
C LEU A 101 -26.18 -2.48 3.39
N LYS A 102 -26.72 -2.00 4.51
CA LYS A 102 -28.12 -1.63 4.62
C LYS A 102 -28.24 -0.15 4.96
N ALA A 103 -28.98 0.59 4.16
CA ALA A 103 -29.31 1.96 4.50
C ALA A 103 -30.24 1.99 5.70
N SER A 104 -30.00 2.92 6.62
CA SER A 104 -30.81 3.09 7.82
C SER A 104 -30.99 4.57 8.11
N VAL A 105 -32.15 4.93 8.65
CA VAL A 105 -32.43 6.31 9.07
C VAL A 105 -31.70 6.61 10.37
N GLU A 106 -31.57 5.63 11.24
CA GLU A 106 -30.91 5.77 12.54
C GLU A 106 -29.93 4.63 12.77
N LEU A 107 -28.91 4.92 13.56
CA LEU A 107 -27.95 3.93 14.04
C LEU A 107 -28.18 3.67 15.53
N ASP A 108 -27.78 2.50 16.00
CA ASP A 108 -27.80 2.17 17.41
C ASP A 108 -26.85 3.06 18.19
N ASN A 109 -27.08 3.17 19.49
CA ASN A 109 -26.26 3.97 20.37
C ASN A 109 -25.06 3.17 20.89
N THR A 110 -23.93 3.87 21.05
CA THR A 110 -22.74 3.33 21.68
C THR A 110 -22.22 4.33 22.71
N ILE A 111 -21.35 3.89 23.61
CA ILE A 111 -20.72 4.79 24.59
C ILE A 111 -19.90 5.87 23.90
N ARG A 112 -19.17 5.50 22.83
CA ARG A 112 -18.36 6.46 22.06
C ARG A 112 -19.24 7.47 21.31
N GLY A 113 -20.36 7.01 20.74
CA GLY A 113 -21.25 7.84 19.92
C GLY A 113 -20.52 8.44 18.73
N GLU A 114 -20.68 9.75 18.56
CA GLU A 114 -20.07 10.49 17.44
C GLU A 114 -18.63 10.96 17.70
N LYS A 115 -18.08 10.68 18.86
CA LYS A 115 -16.73 11.14 19.23
C LYS A 115 -15.67 10.49 18.35
N GLY A 116 -14.87 11.31 17.71
CA GLY A 116 -13.79 10.87 16.84
C GLY A 116 -12.82 12.02 16.59
N PHE A 117 -11.91 11.84 15.64
CA PHE A 117 -11.01 12.89 15.16
C PHE A 117 -10.29 13.65 16.29
N GLY A 118 -9.60 12.92 17.17
CA GLY A 118 -8.84 13.54 18.26
C GLY A 118 -9.63 13.71 19.54
N SER A 119 -10.77 13.05 19.71
CA SER A 119 -11.57 13.10 20.94
C SER A 119 -10.79 12.62 22.16
N THR A 120 -9.77 11.78 21.99
CA THR A 120 -8.89 11.31 23.05
C THR A 120 -7.75 12.27 23.37
N GLY A 121 -7.54 13.31 22.54
CA GLY A 121 -6.49 14.31 22.72
C GLY A 121 -5.09 13.75 22.45
N LEU A 122 -4.09 14.57 22.80
CA LEU A 122 -2.68 14.22 22.63
C LEU A 122 -2.04 13.63 23.89
N ASN A 123 -2.71 13.75 25.00
CA ASN A 123 -2.19 13.31 26.31
C ASN A 123 -3.10 12.27 26.96
#